data_a6488e3bd2d4878af766dd71d8e79bc7
#
_entry.id   a6488e3bd2d4878af766dd71d8e79bc7
#
_cell.length_a   1.000
_cell.length_b   1.000
_cell.length_c   1.000
_cell.angle_alpha   90.00
_cell.angle_beta   90.00
_cell.angle_gamma   90.00
#
_symmetry.space_group_name_H-M   'P 1'
#
loop_
_entity.id
_entity.type
_entity.pdbx_description
1 polymer ?
#
loop_
_entity_poly.entity_id
_entity_poly.type
_entity_poly.pdbx_seq_one_letter_code
_entity_poly.pdbx_strand_id
1 'polypeptide(L)'
;MIRKLYPHGKKKAFNVTYDDGVLQDVRFVALLNQYQIKGTFNLNSGLMENGFAWTHESGCLVRRLKTENIASLYAGHEIASHTLTHPYMHSLAKEEIMRELSEDKVNLEELFGEPIRGFAVPFDYYSELIEQCVKECGFEYARISEESHSFQPYSDFYRWRATVFHCDERLLSYTQQFLQTDEELALFQIVG
;
A
#
# COMPACT_ATOMS: atom_id res chain seq x y z
N MET A 1 10.16 30.52 -14.08
CA MET A 1 9.34 29.29 -14.26
C MET A 1 9.38 28.52 -12.93
N ILE A 2 8.24 28.22 -12.30
CA ILE A 2 8.18 27.42 -11.07
C ILE A 2 8.30 25.97 -11.47
N ARG A 3 9.29 25.25 -10.93
CA ARG A 3 9.42 23.78 -11.09
C ARG A 3 8.83 23.09 -9.87
N LYS A 4 7.99 22.08 -10.09
CA LYS A 4 7.56 21.15 -9.04
C LYS A 4 8.63 20.06 -8.93
N LEU A 5 9.05 19.72 -7.72
CA LEU A 5 10.05 18.68 -7.44
C LEU A 5 9.63 17.90 -6.20
N TYR A 6 10.11 16.67 -6.07
CA TYR A 6 10.02 15.90 -4.83
C TYR A 6 10.86 16.56 -3.73
N PRO A 7 10.66 16.18 -2.46
CA PRO A 7 11.46 16.69 -1.35
C PRO A 7 12.97 16.68 -1.66
N HIS A 8 13.69 17.64 -1.11
CA HIS A 8 15.13 17.86 -1.33
C HIS A 8 15.51 18.12 -2.79
N GLY A 9 14.59 18.62 -3.62
CA GLY A 9 14.86 18.99 -5.01
C GLY A 9 15.03 17.78 -5.94
N LYS A 10 14.54 16.61 -5.57
CA LYS A 10 14.65 15.40 -6.38
C LYS A 10 13.65 15.42 -7.54
N LYS A 11 14.07 14.93 -8.69
CA LYS A 11 13.23 14.79 -9.89
C LYS A 11 12.47 13.46 -9.94
N LYS A 12 12.97 12.45 -9.24
CA LYS A 12 12.46 11.08 -9.23
C LYS A 12 12.14 10.65 -7.82
N ALA A 13 11.08 9.85 -7.67
CA ALA A 13 10.76 9.15 -6.44
C ALA A 13 10.54 7.66 -6.73
N PHE A 14 10.96 6.85 -5.77
CA PHE A 14 10.74 5.41 -5.78
C PHE A 14 10.05 5.01 -4.48
N ASN A 15 9.03 4.17 -4.61
CA ASN A 15 8.31 3.61 -3.48
C ASN A 15 7.93 2.15 -3.76
N VAL A 16 7.76 1.39 -2.70
CA VAL A 16 7.16 0.06 -2.73
C VAL A 16 5.93 0.07 -1.83
N THR A 17 4.86 -0.62 -2.23
CA THR A 17 3.65 -0.76 -1.43
C THR A 17 3.25 -2.23 -1.38
N TYR A 18 3.11 -2.77 -0.17
CA TYR A 18 2.86 -4.19 0.05
C TYR A 18 1.67 -4.40 0.98
N ASP A 19 0.89 -5.44 0.66
CA ASP A 19 -0.39 -5.71 1.28
C ASP A 19 -0.28 -6.82 2.34
N ASP A 20 -1.34 -6.92 3.16
CA ASP A 20 -1.63 -8.03 4.05
C ASP A 20 -0.84 -8.12 5.36
N GLY A 21 0.33 -7.53 5.50
CA GLY A 21 1.13 -7.62 6.72
C GLY A 21 1.54 -9.06 7.04
N VAL A 22 2.38 -9.65 6.20
CA VAL A 22 2.72 -11.08 6.24
C VAL A 22 4.11 -11.35 6.80
N LEU A 23 4.39 -12.60 7.22
CA LEU A 23 5.69 -12.98 7.77
C LEU A 23 6.88 -12.68 6.84
N GLN A 24 6.65 -12.67 5.54
CA GLN A 24 7.64 -12.33 4.53
C GLN A 24 8.13 -10.89 4.65
N ASP A 25 7.33 -9.99 5.23
CA ASP A 25 7.69 -8.59 5.46
C ASP A 25 8.88 -8.44 6.40
N VAL A 26 9.09 -9.37 7.32
CA VAL A 26 10.26 -9.34 8.22
C VAL A 26 11.56 -9.27 7.42
N ARG A 27 11.69 -10.11 6.38
CA ARG A 27 12.85 -10.11 5.50
C ARG A 27 12.84 -8.91 4.56
N PHE A 28 11.67 -8.56 4.05
CA PHE A 28 11.53 -7.48 3.08
C PHE A 28 11.85 -6.12 3.70
N VAL A 29 11.32 -5.82 4.88
CA VAL A 29 11.65 -4.61 5.65
C VAL A 29 13.15 -4.52 5.95
N ALA A 30 13.78 -5.64 6.33
CA ALA A 30 15.23 -5.66 6.55
C ALA A 30 16.01 -5.27 5.29
N LEU A 31 15.59 -5.75 4.12
CA LEU A 31 16.19 -5.37 2.83
C LEU A 31 15.94 -3.87 2.51
N LEU A 32 14.72 -3.39 2.67
CA LEU A 32 14.40 -1.98 2.43
C LEU A 32 15.26 -1.07 3.32
N ASN A 33 15.38 -1.40 4.60
CA ASN A 33 16.21 -0.66 5.55
C ASN A 33 17.70 -0.68 5.17
N GLN A 34 18.21 -1.83 4.75
CA GLN A 34 19.60 -1.98 4.28
C GLN A 34 19.91 -1.01 3.11
N TYR A 35 18.96 -0.85 2.19
CA TYR A 35 19.11 0.02 1.02
C TYR A 35 18.52 1.43 1.22
N GLN A 36 18.07 1.77 2.42
CA GLN A 36 17.46 3.07 2.74
C GLN A 36 16.24 3.40 1.86
N ILE A 37 15.50 2.38 1.46
CA ILE A 37 14.26 2.50 0.70
C ILE A 37 13.08 2.55 1.69
N LYS A 38 12.17 3.48 1.47
CA LYS A 38 10.91 3.56 2.22
C LYS A 38 9.81 2.83 1.47
N GLY A 39 8.94 2.19 2.23
CA GLY A 39 7.77 1.49 1.70
C GLY A 39 6.51 1.88 2.46
N THR A 40 5.37 1.57 1.87
CA THR A 40 4.05 1.62 2.47
C THR A 40 3.57 0.18 2.69
N PHE A 41 3.13 -0.13 3.90
CA PHE A 41 2.58 -1.43 4.26
C PHE A 41 1.10 -1.29 4.59
N ASN A 42 0.26 -1.96 3.80
CA ASN A 42 -1.19 -1.88 3.89
C ASN A 42 -1.69 -3.05 4.72
N LEU A 43 -2.20 -2.78 5.91
CA LEU A 43 -2.44 -3.78 6.94
C LEU A 43 -3.92 -3.99 7.19
N ASN A 44 -4.28 -5.20 7.65
CA ASN A 44 -5.62 -5.58 8.08
C ASN A 44 -5.61 -5.84 9.59
N SER A 45 -6.00 -4.88 10.40
CA SER A 45 -5.89 -4.99 11.86
C SER A 45 -6.73 -6.13 12.45
N GLY A 46 -7.88 -6.43 11.87
CA GLY A 46 -8.76 -7.51 12.35
C GLY A 46 -8.27 -8.93 12.06
N LEU A 47 -7.22 -9.10 11.25
CA LEU A 47 -6.68 -10.41 10.89
C LEU A 47 -5.35 -10.74 11.58
N MET A 48 -4.74 -9.79 12.27
CA MET A 48 -3.41 -9.96 12.90
C MET A 48 -3.44 -10.98 14.05
N GLU A 49 -4.37 -10.86 14.99
CA GLU A 49 -4.42 -11.70 16.19
C GLU A 49 -4.74 -13.16 15.89
N ASN A 50 -5.50 -13.42 14.87
CA ASN A 50 -5.97 -14.77 14.53
C ASN A 50 -4.90 -15.62 13.83
N GLY A 51 -3.73 -15.05 13.48
CA GLY A 51 -2.66 -15.76 12.78
C GLY A 51 -3.15 -16.38 11.45
N PHE A 52 -4.07 -15.69 10.77
CA PHE A 52 -4.65 -16.14 9.51
C PHE A 52 -3.55 -16.54 8.52
N ALA A 53 -3.70 -17.70 7.91
CA ALA A 53 -2.72 -18.23 6.98
C ALA A 53 -3.42 -18.89 5.78
N TRP A 54 -2.79 -18.78 4.61
CA TRP A 54 -3.26 -19.44 3.39
C TRP A 54 -2.08 -19.95 2.58
N THR A 55 -2.35 -20.83 1.64
CA THR A 55 -1.34 -21.28 0.67
C THR A 55 -1.53 -20.48 -0.62
N HIS A 56 -0.52 -19.71 -1.00
CA HIS A 56 -0.46 -19.02 -2.28
C HIS A 56 -0.38 -20.03 -3.43
N GLU A 57 -0.77 -19.65 -4.65
CA GLU A 57 -0.73 -20.48 -5.85
C GLU A 57 0.65 -21.09 -6.13
N SER A 58 1.71 -20.40 -5.76
CA SER A 58 3.10 -20.91 -5.82
C SER A 58 3.41 -22.05 -4.85
N GLY A 59 2.46 -22.45 -3.99
CA GLY A 59 2.65 -23.42 -2.91
C GLY A 59 3.31 -22.85 -1.64
N CYS A 60 3.62 -21.56 -1.61
CA CYS A 60 4.19 -20.90 -0.43
C CYS A 60 3.11 -20.69 0.64
N LEU A 61 3.41 -21.07 1.89
CA LEU A 61 2.56 -20.73 3.03
C LEU A 61 2.74 -19.25 3.38
N VAL A 62 1.67 -18.50 3.27
CA VAL A 62 1.59 -17.10 3.68
C VAL A 62 0.86 -17.03 5.01
N ARG A 63 1.41 -16.28 5.96
CA ARG A 63 0.82 -16.09 7.28
C ARG A 63 0.90 -14.62 7.67
N ARG A 64 -0.20 -14.08 8.17
CA ARG A 64 -0.23 -12.71 8.70
C ARG A 64 0.62 -12.59 9.96
N LEU A 65 1.22 -11.44 10.12
CA LEU A 65 1.93 -11.05 11.34
C LEU A 65 0.94 -10.89 12.50
N LYS A 66 1.43 -11.07 13.72
CA LYS A 66 0.71 -10.72 14.94
C LYS A 66 1.02 -9.28 15.34
N THR A 67 0.19 -8.69 16.19
CA THR A 67 0.39 -7.33 16.71
C THR A 67 1.65 -7.17 17.55
N GLU A 68 2.14 -8.27 18.15
CA GLU A 68 3.35 -8.23 18.99
C GLU A 68 4.56 -7.76 18.18
N ASN A 69 5.16 -6.65 18.60
CA ASN A 69 6.33 -6.01 17.98
C ASN A 69 6.13 -5.48 16.54
N ILE A 70 4.90 -5.47 16.00
CA ILE A 70 4.65 -5.05 14.63
C ILE A 70 5.01 -3.58 14.39
N ALA A 71 4.77 -2.71 15.35
CA ALA A 71 5.13 -1.29 15.25
C ALA A 71 6.64 -1.08 15.13
N SER A 72 7.44 -1.87 15.86
CA SER A 72 8.89 -1.82 15.76
C SER A 72 9.41 -2.41 14.44
N LEU A 73 8.74 -3.42 13.90
CA LEU A 73 9.09 -3.99 12.59
C LEU A 73 9.02 -2.94 11.49
N TYR A 74 7.90 -2.23 11.41
CA TYR A 74 7.68 -1.25 10.34
C TYR A 74 8.20 0.15 10.65
N ALA A 75 8.94 0.34 11.73
CA ALA A 75 9.43 1.65 12.14
C ALA A 75 10.15 2.39 11.00
N GLY A 76 9.66 3.61 10.70
CA GLY A 76 10.19 4.46 9.64
C GLY A 76 9.67 4.14 8.23
N HIS A 77 8.72 3.22 8.09
CA HIS A 77 7.90 3.02 6.90
C HIS A 77 6.51 3.61 7.11
N GLU A 78 5.76 3.81 6.03
CA GLU A 78 4.38 4.23 6.10
C GLU A 78 3.47 3.03 6.35
N ILE A 79 2.47 3.21 7.21
CA ILE A 79 1.37 2.27 7.40
C ILE A 79 0.11 2.85 6.77
N ALA A 80 -0.59 2.01 6.03
CA ALA A 80 -1.89 2.33 5.45
C ALA A 80 -2.91 1.22 5.77
N SER A 81 -4.18 1.55 5.67
CA SER A 81 -5.27 0.60 5.87
C SER A 81 -5.48 -0.29 4.64
N HIS A 82 -5.84 -1.55 4.90
CA HIS A 82 -6.25 -2.51 3.87
C HIS A 82 -7.59 -3.17 4.22
N THR A 83 -8.48 -2.43 4.89
CA THR A 83 -9.71 -2.88 5.54
C THR A 83 -9.47 -3.74 6.79
N LEU A 84 -10.49 -3.85 7.63
CA LEU A 84 -10.43 -4.60 8.88
C LEU A 84 -10.20 -6.10 8.64
N THR A 85 -10.98 -6.70 7.72
CA THR A 85 -11.03 -8.16 7.52
C THR A 85 -10.82 -8.63 6.08
N HIS A 86 -10.31 -7.75 5.21
CA HIS A 86 -10.03 -8.06 3.81
C HIS A 86 -11.23 -8.62 3.02
N PRO A 87 -12.41 -7.99 3.06
CA PRO A 87 -13.59 -8.49 2.37
C PRO A 87 -13.62 -8.12 0.89
N TYR A 88 -14.46 -8.82 0.13
CA TYR A 88 -14.89 -8.33 -1.20
C TYR A 88 -15.83 -7.15 -1.04
N MET A 89 -15.29 -5.93 -1.02
CA MET A 89 -16.05 -4.70 -0.70
C MET A 89 -17.25 -4.44 -1.61
N HIS A 90 -17.23 -4.93 -2.86
CA HIS A 90 -18.35 -4.78 -3.79
C HIS A 90 -19.62 -5.52 -3.36
N SER A 91 -19.53 -6.48 -2.47
CA SER A 91 -20.66 -7.26 -1.95
C SER A 91 -21.24 -6.69 -0.66
N LEU A 92 -20.63 -5.62 -0.11
CA LEU A 92 -21.00 -5.04 1.17
C LEU A 92 -21.97 -3.87 1.01
N ALA A 93 -22.84 -3.69 2.01
CA ALA A 93 -23.62 -2.47 2.17
C ALA A 93 -22.70 -1.29 2.58
N LYS A 94 -23.17 -0.05 2.38
CA LYS A 94 -22.39 1.15 2.72
C LYS A 94 -21.94 1.14 4.18
N GLU A 95 -22.82 0.76 5.09
CA GLU A 95 -22.53 0.72 6.53
C GLU A 95 -21.43 -0.27 6.89
N GLU A 96 -21.38 -1.41 6.19
CA GLU A 96 -20.33 -2.41 6.36
C GLU A 96 -18.99 -1.93 5.79
N ILE A 97 -19.01 -1.26 4.61
CA ILE A 97 -17.83 -0.63 4.04
C ILE A 97 -17.25 0.42 5.01
N MET A 98 -18.13 1.29 5.54
CA MET A 98 -17.72 2.32 6.51
C MET A 98 -17.12 1.70 7.76
N ARG A 99 -17.68 0.60 8.28
CA ARG A 99 -17.14 -0.13 9.42
C ARG A 99 -15.76 -0.71 9.12
N GLU A 100 -15.60 -1.42 8.01
CA GLU A 100 -14.34 -2.01 7.58
C GLU A 100 -13.22 -0.98 7.47
N LEU A 101 -13.53 0.22 6.98
CA LEU A 101 -12.57 1.31 6.81
C LEU A 101 -12.28 2.03 8.14
N SER A 102 -13.31 2.40 8.89
CA SER A 102 -13.15 3.24 10.09
C SER A 102 -12.56 2.47 11.27
N GLU A 103 -12.99 1.22 11.52
CA GLU A 103 -12.45 0.41 12.59
C GLU A 103 -11.00 0.03 12.33
N ASP A 104 -10.65 -0.34 11.08
CA ASP A 104 -9.27 -0.64 10.73
C ASP A 104 -8.36 0.57 10.94
N LYS A 105 -8.79 1.75 10.47
CA LYS A 105 -8.06 3.00 10.66
C LYS A 105 -7.79 3.28 12.14
N VAL A 106 -8.81 3.21 12.98
CA VAL A 106 -8.68 3.46 14.43
C VAL A 106 -7.73 2.45 15.07
N ASN A 107 -7.90 1.18 14.79
CA ASN A 107 -7.04 0.13 15.34
C ASN A 107 -5.56 0.31 14.94
N LEU A 108 -5.31 0.67 13.69
CA LEU A 108 -3.94 0.93 13.21
C LEU A 108 -3.36 2.21 13.83
N GLU A 109 -4.16 3.28 13.97
CA GLU A 109 -3.74 4.51 14.64
C GLU A 109 -3.37 4.25 16.11
N GLU A 110 -4.15 3.43 16.82
CA GLU A 110 -3.83 3.03 18.20
C GLU A 110 -2.57 2.16 18.27
N LEU A 111 -2.39 1.22 17.33
CA LEU A 111 -1.28 0.28 17.31
C LEU A 111 0.06 0.94 16.98
N PHE A 112 0.06 1.88 16.03
CA PHE A 112 1.28 2.55 15.54
C PHE A 112 1.52 3.91 16.19
N GLY A 113 0.52 4.52 16.83
CA GLY A 113 0.64 5.82 17.49
C GLY A 113 0.77 7.00 16.51
N GLU A 114 0.37 6.82 15.27
CA GLU A 114 0.45 7.85 14.22
C GLU A 114 -0.80 7.82 13.32
N PRO A 115 -1.16 8.95 12.66
CA PRO A 115 -2.31 9.03 11.79
C PRO A 115 -2.19 8.11 10.57
N ILE A 116 -3.21 7.32 10.29
CA ILE A 116 -3.31 6.49 9.08
C ILE A 116 -3.97 7.31 7.96
N ARG A 117 -3.20 7.64 6.94
CA ARG A 117 -3.60 8.54 5.85
C ARG A 117 -4.01 7.82 4.58
N GLY A 118 -3.40 6.66 4.34
CA GLY A 118 -3.57 5.90 3.12
C GLY A 118 -4.51 4.72 3.27
N PHE A 119 -5.10 4.36 2.15
CA PHE A 119 -5.90 3.15 1.99
C PHE A 119 -5.46 2.39 0.74
N ALA A 120 -5.39 1.08 0.81
CA ALA A 120 -5.25 0.19 -0.34
C ALA A 120 -6.49 -0.70 -0.45
N VAL A 121 -7.07 -0.78 -1.65
CA VAL A 121 -8.27 -1.59 -1.86
C VAL A 121 -7.93 -3.08 -1.86
N PRO A 122 -8.66 -3.92 -1.10
CA PRO A 122 -8.56 -5.37 -1.23
C PRO A 122 -9.06 -5.84 -2.61
N PHE A 123 -8.38 -6.82 -3.17
CA PHE A 123 -8.67 -7.33 -4.51
C PHE A 123 -8.58 -6.22 -5.58
N ASP A 124 -9.47 -6.23 -6.58
CA ASP A 124 -9.37 -5.35 -7.74
C ASP A 124 -10.65 -4.55 -8.06
N TYR A 125 -11.61 -4.52 -7.13
CA TYR A 125 -12.84 -3.79 -7.33
C TYR A 125 -12.92 -2.50 -6.52
N TYR A 126 -13.01 -1.36 -7.20
CA TYR A 126 -13.10 -0.04 -6.62
C TYR A 126 -14.21 0.79 -7.29
N SER A 127 -15.32 1.01 -6.59
CA SER A 127 -16.49 1.76 -7.08
C SER A 127 -16.53 3.19 -6.55
N GLU A 128 -17.41 4.02 -7.12
CA GLU A 128 -17.67 5.37 -6.60
C GLU A 128 -18.19 5.36 -5.16
N LEU A 129 -18.99 4.35 -4.78
CA LEU A 129 -19.45 4.17 -3.40
C LEU A 129 -18.27 3.93 -2.45
N ILE A 130 -17.35 3.04 -2.82
CA ILE A 130 -16.16 2.76 -2.00
C ILE A 130 -15.30 4.02 -1.88
N GLU A 131 -15.06 4.72 -2.99
CA GLU A 131 -14.31 5.97 -3.00
C GLU A 131 -14.94 7.04 -2.08
N GLN A 132 -16.27 7.16 -2.11
CA GLN A 132 -16.99 8.05 -1.22
C GLN A 132 -16.79 7.66 0.25
N CYS A 133 -16.91 6.38 0.60
CA CYS A 133 -16.66 5.89 1.96
C CYS A 133 -15.24 6.14 2.43
N VAL A 134 -14.25 5.93 1.55
CA VAL A 134 -12.83 6.22 1.84
C VAL A 134 -12.63 7.71 2.20
N LYS A 135 -13.26 8.61 1.42
CA LYS A 135 -13.24 10.06 1.70
C LYS A 135 -13.95 10.40 3.00
N GLU A 136 -15.13 9.82 3.23
CA GLU A 136 -15.92 10.03 4.47
C GLU A 136 -15.16 9.55 5.72
N CYS A 137 -14.34 8.49 5.62
CA CYS A 137 -13.45 8.01 6.70
C CYS A 137 -12.18 8.87 6.87
N GLY A 138 -11.98 9.90 6.04
CA GLY A 138 -10.88 10.85 6.16
C GLY A 138 -9.53 10.29 5.74
N PHE A 139 -9.49 9.34 4.81
CA PHE A 139 -8.24 8.98 4.13
C PHE A 139 -7.84 10.05 3.14
N GLU A 140 -6.55 10.28 2.99
CA GLU A 140 -5.99 11.29 2.08
C GLU A 140 -5.74 10.75 0.67
N TYR A 141 -5.57 9.42 0.54
CA TYR A 141 -5.40 8.74 -0.74
C TYR A 141 -5.88 7.28 -0.69
N ALA A 142 -6.15 6.73 -1.87
CA ALA A 142 -6.46 5.31 -2.06
C ALA A 142 -5.66 4.72 -3.23
N ARG A 143 -4.95 3.62 -2.99
CA ARG A 143 -4.33 2.81 -4.03
C ARG A 143 -5.31 1.74 -4.50
N ILE A 144 -5.53 1.70 -5.79
CA ILE A 144 -6.30 0.64 -6.46
C ILE A 144 -5.37 -0.42 -7.07
N SER A 145 -5.92 -1.57 -7.45
CA SER A 145 -5.14 -2.72 -7.89
C SER A 145 -4.70 -2.67 -9.37
N GLU A 146 -5.03 -1.59 -10.09
CA GLU A 146 -4.60 -1.42 -11.47
C GLU A 146 -3.15 -0.97 -11.58
N GLU A 147 -2.45 -1.45 -12.63
CA GLU A 147 -1.13 -0.95 -12.99
C GLU A 147 -1.22 0.23 -13.96
N SER A 148 -0.31 1.17 -13.80
CA SER A 148 -0.23 2.35 -14.70
C SER A 148 0.71 2.13 -15.88
N HIS A 149 1.71 1.30 -15.72
CA HIS A 149 2.83 1.13 -16.64
C HIS A 149 3.51 2.46 -17.04
N SER A 150 3.45 3.45 -16.14
CA SER A 150 3.91 4.81 -16.37
C SER A 150 4.66 5.34 -15.15
N PHE A 151 5.58 6.25 -15.39
CA PHE A 151 6.27 6.99 -14.33
C PHE A 151 5.65 8.35 -14.04
N GLN A 152 4.58 8.72 -14.76
CA GLN A 152 3.88 9.98 -14.51
C GLN A 152 3.07 9.89 -13.21
N PRO A 153 3.24 10.86 -12.29
CA PRO A 153 2.46 10.88 -11.06
C PRO A 153 0.98 11.08 -11.35
N TYR A 154 0.14 10.40 -10.60
CA TYR A 154 -1.31 10.55 -10.71
C TYR A 154 -1.74 11.91 -10.16
N SER A 155 -2.75 12.50 -10.78
CA SER A 155 -3.45 13.69 -10.28
C SER A 155 -4.61 13.35 -9.36
N ASP A 156 -5.18 12.15 -9.49
CA ASP A 156 -6.26 11.64 -8.65
C ASP A 156 -5.70 10.74 -7.56
N PHE A 157 -5.57 11.28 -6.37
CA PHE A 157 -5.05 10.56 -5.21
C PHE A 157 -5.98 9.45 -4.70
N TYR A 158 -7.25 9.47 -5.05
CA TYR A 158 -8.19 8.41 -4.66
C TYR A 158 -8.29 7.26 -5.66
N ARG A 159 -7.55 7.35 -6.79
CA ARG A 159 -7.42 6.29 -7.79
C ARG A 159 -5.96 6.07 -8.16
N TRP A 160 -5.12 6.03 -7.13
CA TRP A 160 -3.69 5.85 -7.32
C TRP A 160 -3.38 4.44 -7.82
N ARG A 161 -2.65 4.36 -8.92
CA ARG A 161 -2.18 3.11 -9.53
C ARG A 161 -0.68 2.97 -9.38
N ALA A 162 -0.22 1.80 -8.94
CA ALA A 162 1.21 1.50 -8.98
C ALA A 162 1.73 1.42 -10.42
N THR A 163 3.03 1.52 -10.61
CA THR A 163 3.62 1.36 -11.95
C THR A 163 3.49 -0.09 -12.41
N VAL A 164 3.83 -1.03 -11.52
CA VAL A 164 3.94 -2.45 -11.87
C VAL A 164 3.84 -3.34 -10.63
N PHE A 165 3.30 -4.55 -10.78
CA PHE A 165 3.38 -5.59 -9.74
C PHE A 165 4.81 -6.16 -9.64
N HIS A 166 5.19 -6.59 -8.43
CA HIS A 166 6.50 -7.16 -8.18
C HIS A 166 6.76 -8.47 -8.95
N CYS A 167 5.71 -9.19 -9.33
CA CYS A 167 5.79 -10.44 -10.09
C CYS A 167 5.76 -10.24 -11.63
N ASP A 168 5.63 -9.01 -12.12
CA ASP A 168 5.64 -8.74 -13.56
C ASP A 168 7.04 -9.01 -14.15
N GLU A 169 7.09 -9.80 -15.22
CA GLU A 169 8.34 -10.15 -15.92
C GLU A 169 9.10 -8.93 -16.45
N ARG A 170 8.40 -7.80 -16.65
CA ARG A 170 8.98 -6.53 -17.13
C ARG A 170 9.55 -5.66 -16.02
N LEU A 171 9.46 -6.08 -14.72
CA LEU A 171 9.89 -5.29 -13.57
C LEU A 171 11.33 -4.76 -13.73
N LEU A 172 12.27 -5.61 -14.16
CA LEU A 172 13.65 -5.19 -14.38
C LEU A 172 13.77 -4.19 -15.53
N SER A 173 12.99 -4.34 -16.59
CA SER A 173 12.95 -3.39 -17.70
C SER A 173 12.42 -2.02 -17.25
N TYR A 174 11.33 -1.98 -16.48
CA TYR A 174 10.82 -0.73 -15.88
C TYR A 174 11.86 -0.09 -14.95
N THR A 175 12.55 -0.88 -14.15
CA THR A 175 13.61 -0.38 -13.28
C THR A 175 14.72 0.31 -14.09
N GLN A 176 15.19 -0.31 -15.17
CA GLN A 176 16.20 0.27 -16.05
C GLN A 176 15.71 1.56 -16.72
N GLN A 177 14.49 1.57 -17.23
CA GLN A 177 13.87 2.75 -17.84
C GLN A 177 13.76 3.90 -16.83
N PHE A 178 13.30 3.60 -15.60
CA PHE A 178 13.20 4.60 -14.54
C PHE A 178 14.56 5.20 -14.16
N LEU A 179 15.61 4.39 -14.10
CA LEU A 179 16.95 4.88 -13.83
C LEU A 179 17.47 5.81 -14.94
N GLN A 180 17.08 5.56 -16.18
CA GLN A 180 17.55 6.31 -17.35
C GLN A 180 16.69 7.52 -17.73
N THR A 181 15.41 7.56 -17.31
CA THR A 181 14.52 8.67 -17.67
C THR A 181 14.99 10.00 -17.10
N ASP A 182 14.88 11.06 -17.90
CA ASP A 182 15.10 12.45 -17.49
C ASP A 182 13.79 13.20 -17.16
N GLU A 183 12.66 12.51 -17.14
CA GLU A 183 11.36 13.09 -16.84
C GLU A 183 11.36 13.74 -15.45
N GLU A 184 10.78 14.93 -15.37
CA GLU A 184 10.57 15.61 -14.10
C GLU A 184 9.36 14.99 -13.37
N LEU A 185 9.49 14.84 -12.06
CA LEU A 185 8.50 14.19 -11.18
C LEU A 185 8.22 12.72 -11.53
N ALA A 186 9.17 12.02 -12.14
CA ALA A 186 8.99 10.60 -12.39
C ALA A 186 8.80 9.82 -11.06
N LEU A 187 7.75 9.02 -10.99
CA LEU A 187 7.41 8.15 -9.88
C LEU A 187 7.43 6.69 -10.33
N PHE A 188 8.25 5.89 -9.68
CA PHE A 188 8.23 4.44 -9.87
C PHE A 188 7.72 3.77 -8.59
N GLN A 189 6.57 3.12 -8.66
CA GLN A 189 5.98 2.42 -7.55
C GLN A 189 5.76 0.95 -7.90
N ILE A 190 6.27 0.07 -7.04
CA ILE A 190 6.08 -1.38 -7.13
C ILE A 190 5.05 -1.80 -6.09
N VAL A 191 4.12 -2.68 -6.49
CA VAL A 191 3.10 -3.26 -5.62
C VAL A 191 3.29 -4.77 -5.47
N GLY A 192 2.96 -5.30 -4.30
CA GLY A 192 2.96 -6.73 -4.02
C GLY A 192 2.12 -7.13 -2.84
#